data_2a0843d4087bd72c1623300142a200b3
#
_entry.id   2a0843d4087bd72c1623300142a200b3
#
_cell.length_a   1.000
_cell.length_b   1.000
_cell.length_c   1.000
_cell.angle_alpha   90.00
_cell.angle_beta   90.00
_cell.angle_gamma   90.00
#
_symmetry.space_group_name_H-M   'P 1'
#
loop_
_entity.id
_entity.type
_entity.pdbx_description
1 polymer ?
#
loop_
_entity_poly.entity_id
_entity_poly.type
_entity_poly.pdbx_seq_one_letter_code
_entity_poly.pdbx_strand_id
1 'polypeptide(L)'
;MCLGVKILDIWAFCLFYEGTISVIVIKNLRKWLVFHMNRSSKLVQFGLKKAFRYIEKDPEKNLVKLLDIVDQFAGDDPNMMGKQRAAFRRVIDDPDNNMNQLMMRVLKDTDTEVVKAMFENFFLNANFIGWQTQEEMRKKYNCNIPWAILLDPTSACNLKCTGCWAAEYGNKLNLTFDEIDSIIMQGKELGVYLYIYTGGEPLVRKKDLIALCRKHHDCQFLTFTNGTLIDEEFADQMLDVKN
;
A
#
# COMPACT_ATOMS: atom_id res chain seq x y z
N MET A 1 24.13 2.53 -24.19
CA MET A 1 22.89 3.34 -24.03
C MET A 1 21.69 2.86 -24.87
N CYS A 2 21.80 1.83 -25.69
CA CYS A 2 20.72 1.36 -26.57
C CYS A 2 20.01 0.07 -26.13
N LEU A 3 20.41 -0.57 -25.03
CA LEU A 3 19.79 -1.84 -24.57
C LEU A 3 18.54 -1.65 -23.68
N GLY A 4 18.36 -0.48 -23.07
CA GLY A 4 17.24 -0.21 -22.16
C GLY A 4 15.88 -0.05 -22.84
N VAL A 5 15.84 0.48 -24.07
CA VAL A 5 14.59 0.71 -24.81
C VAL A 5 13.98 -0.57 -25.35
N LYS A 6 14.81 -1.50 -25.83
CA LYS A 6 14.34 -2.80 -26.35
C LYS A 6 13.75 -3.74 -25.28
N ILE A 7 14.15 -3.58 -24.03
CA ILE A 7 13.68 -4.42 -22.92
C ILE A 7 12.32 -3.94 -22.40
N LEU A 8 12.08 -2.63 -22.41
CA LEU A 8 10.77 -2.05 -22.11
C LEU A 8 9.72 -2.47 -23.15
N ASP A 9 10.11 -2.55 -24.41
CA ASP A 9 9.23 -3.02 -25.50
C ASP A 9 8.92 -4.52 -25.37
N ILE A 10 9.87 -5.35 -24.94
CA ILE A 10 9.65 -6.78 -24.69
C ILE A 10 8.69 -6.97 -23.50
N TRP A 11 8.80 -6.18 -22.43
CA TRP A 11 7.89 -6.25 -21.28
C TRP A 11 6.47 -5.81 -21.64
N ALA A 12 6.33 -4.72 -22.41
CA ALA A 12 5.04 -4.29 -22.95
C ALA A 12 4.45 -5.32 -23.91
N PHE A 13 5.30 -5.98 -24.70
CA PHE A 13 4.92 -7.00 -25.67
C PHE A 13 4.50 -8.32 -25.00
N CYS A 14 5.20 -8.76 -23.95
CA CYS A 14 4.88 -9.98 -23.20
C CYS A 14 3.57 -9.92 -22.42
N LEU A 15 3.14 -8.73 -21.97
CA LEU A 15 1.87 -8.54 -21.26
C LEU A 15 0.65 -8.43 -22.20
N PHE A 16 0.86 -8.21 -23.50
CA PHE A 16 -0.22 -7.91 -24.46
C PHE A 16 -0.30 -8.83 -25.67
N TYR A 17 0.59 -9.82 -25.82
CA TYR A 17 0.54 -10.74 -26.95
C TYR A 17 -0.01 -12.11 -26.53
N GLU A 18 -1.17 -12.46 -27.04
CA GLU A 18 -1.74 -13.81 -26.96
C GLU A 18 -0.95 -14.75 -27.87
N GLY A 19 -0.07 -15.54 -27.30
CA GLY A 19 0.57 -16.63 -28.04
C GLY A 19 1.98 -16.98 -27.58
N THR A 20 2.12 -18.20 -27.10
CA THR A 20 3.35 -19.02 -26.93
C THR A 20 4.68 -18.28 -26.80
N ILE A 21 4.97 -17.80 -25.59
CA ILE A 21 6.35 -17.45 -25.21
C ILE A 21 7.06 -18.74 -24.79
N SER A 22 8.20 -19.06 -25.45
CA SER A 22 8.93 -20.29 -25.16
C SER A 22 9.45 -20.28 -23.70
N VAL A 23 9.42 -21.43 -23.04
CA VAL A 23 9.89 -21.65 -21.65
C VAL A 23 11.33 -21.15 -21.43
N ILE A 24 12.15 -21.12 -22.49
CA ILE A 24 13.53 -20.63 -22.46
C ILE A 24 13.59 -19.11 -22.27
N VAL A 25 12.69 -18.36 -22.95
CA VAL A 25 12.61 -16.89 -22.82
C VAL A 25 12.16 -16.52 -21.39
N ILE A 26 11.19 -17.24 -20.86
CA ILE A 26 10.69 -17.03 -19.48
C ILE A 26 11.80 -17.30 -18.45
N LYS A 27 12.59 -18.38 -18.58
CA LYS A 27 13.69 -18.71 -17.67
C LYS A 27 14.82 -17.67 -17.69
N ASN A 28 15.15 -17.15 -18.87
CA ASN A 28 16.19 -16.12 -18.99
C ASN A 28 15.72 -14.76 -18.51
N LEU A 29 14.47 -14.37 -18.79
CA LEU A 29 13.83 -13.19 -18.22
C LEU A 29 13.76 -13.26 -16.69
N ARG A 30 13.43 -14.43 -16.14
CA ARG A 30 13.37 -14.67 -14.68
C ARG A 30 14.70 -14.40 -14.02
N LYS A 31 15.80 -14.98 -14.49
CA LYS A 31 17.15 -14.74 -13.97
C LYS A 31 17.56 -13.27 -14.06
N TRP A 32 17.22 -12.63 -15.18
CA TRP A 32 17.54 -11.23 -15.41
C TRP A 32 16.72 -10.31 -14.49
N LEU A 33 15.41 -10.55 -14.33
CA LEU A 33 14.52 -9.78 -13.46
C LEU A 33 14.88 -9.92 -11.99
N VAL A 34 15.13 -11.13 -11.48
CA VAL A 34 15.56 -11.36 -10.10
C VAL A 34 16.90 -10.62 -9.82
N PHE A 35 17.81 -10.63 -10.79
CA PHE A 35 19.09 -9.91 -10.67
C PHE A 35 18.93 -8.39 -10.73
N HIS A 36 17.95 -7.87 -11.48
CA HIS A 36 17.73 -6.43 -11.70
C HIS A 36 16.63 -5.83 -10.80
N MET A 37 15.72 -6.62 -10.26
CA MET A 37 14.75 -6.17 -9.24
C MET A 37 15.44 -5.60 -8.01
N ASN A 38 16.58 -6.14 -7.63
CA ASN A 38 17.44 -5.56 -6.58
C ASN A 38 18.13 -4.23 -6.96
N ARG A 39 18.02 -3.78 -8.23
CA ARG A 39 18.73 -2.59 -8.73
C ARG A 39 17.86 -1.45 -9.26
N SER A 40 16.55 -1.64 -9.48
CA SER A 40 15.69 -0.60 -10.05
C SER A 40 14.27 -0.66 -9.52
N SER A 41 14.05 -0.04 -8.36
CA SER A 41 12.72 0.22 -7.80
C SER A 41 11.76 0.88 -8.83
N LYS A 42 12.26 1.71 -9.73
CA LYS A 42 11.49 2.41 -10.77
C LYS A 42 10.87 1.49 -11.81
N LEU A 43 11.55 0.42 -12.23
CA LEU A 43 11.01 -0.55 -13.21
C LEU A 43 9.90 -1.40 -12.60
N VAL A 44 10.07 -1.81 -11.35
CA VAL A 44 9.05 -2.55 -10.62
C VAL A 44 7.83 -1.68 -10.37
N GLN A 45 8.02 -0.45 -9.93
CA GLN A 45 6.93 0.54 -9.77
C GLN A 45 6.15 0.73 -11.07
N PHE A 46 6.85 0.90 -12.19
CA PHE A 46 6.20 1.04 -13.50
C PHE A 46 5.40 -0.21 -13.89
N GLY A 47 5.96 -1.41 -13.66
CA GLY A 47 5.27 -2.68 -13.90
C GLY A 47 4.00 -2.84 -13.06
N LEU A 48 4.10 -2.53 -11.76
CA LEU A 48 2.98 -2.61 -10.84
C LEU A 48 1.89 -1.57 -11.14
N LYS A 49 2.25 -0.34 -11.54
CA LYS A 49 1.29 0.66 -12.01
C LYS A 49 0.56 0.22 -13.29
N LYS A 50 1.24 -0.47 -14.21
CA LYS A 50 0.60 -1.06 -15.40
C LYS A 50 -0.31 -2.23 -15.04
N ALA A 51 0.11 -3.10 -14.11
CA ALA A 51 -0.69 -4.21 -13.62
C ALA A 51 -1.98 -3.70 -12.97
N PHE A 52 -1.90 -2.65 -12.15
CA PHE A 52 -3.07 -2.02 -11.55
C PHE A 52 -4.05 -1.50 -12.62
N ARG A 53 -3.57 -0.73 -13.60
CA ARG A 53 -4.40 -0.24 -14.72
C ARG A 53 -5.02 -1.35 -15.55
N TYR A 54 -4.41 -2.52 -15.58
CA TYR A 54 -4.97 -3.68 -16.25
C TYR A 54 -6.09 -4.32 -15.42
N ILE A 55 -5.87 -4.45 -14.09
CA ILE A 55 -6.89 -4.97 -13.16
C ILE A 55 -8.14 -4.07 -13.18
N GLU A 56 -7.96 -2.78 -13.12
CA GLU A 56 -9.03 -1.76 -13.07
C GLU A 56 -10.05 -1.89 -14.20
N LYS A 57 -9.64 -2.33 -15.39
CA LYS A 57 -10.54 -2.47 -16.55
C LYS A 57 -11.58 -3.58 -16.41
N ASP A 58 -11.23 -4.67 -15.76
CA ASP A 58 -12.07 -5.83 -15.48
C ASP A 58 -11.46 -6.58 -14.28
N PRO A 59 -11.77 -6.16 -13.03
CA PRO A 59 -11.11 -6.67 -11.85
C PRO A 59 -11.21 -8.19 -11.71
N GLU A 60 -12.40 -8.77 -11.94
CA GLU A 60 -12.63 -10.20 -11.77
C GLU A 60 -11.76 -11.05 -12.72
N LYS A 61 -11.78 -10.68 -13.99
CA LYS A 61 -11.08 -11.43 -15.03
C LYS A 61 -9.57 -11.15 -15.06
N ASN A 62 -9.20 -9.88 -14.91
CA ASN A 62 -7.83 -9.46 -15.11
C ASN A 62 -6.94 -9.76 -13.91
N LEU A 63 -7.51 -9.82 -12.70
CA LEU A 63 -6.78 -10.22 -11.51
C LEU A 63 -6.38 -11.70 -11.59
N VAL A 64 -7.30 -12.57 -12.00
CA VAL A 64 -7.02 -14.00 -12.22
C VAL A 64 -5.91 -14.17 -13.25
N LYS A 65 -6.03 -13.52 -14.41
CA LYS A 65 -5.01 -13.59 -15.49
C LYS A 65 -3.64 -13.10 -15.03
N LEU A 66 -3.61 -12.03 -14.25
CA LEU A 66 -2.35 -11.51 -13.72
C LEU A 66 -1.70 -12.48 -12.74
N LEU A 67 -2.50 -13.13 -11.88
CA LEU A 67 -2.01 -14.18 -10.99
C LEU A 67 -1.48 -15.38 -11.77
N ASP A 68 -2.14 -15.81 -12.85
CA ASP A 68 -1.66 -16.89 -13.72
C ASP A 68 -0.27 -16.56 -14.29
N ILE A 69 -0.08 -15.34 -14.76
CA ILE A 69 1.22 -14.86 -15.26
C ILE A 69 2.27 -14.88 -14.15
N VAL A 70 1.92 -14.38 -12.95
CA VAL A 70 2.83 -14.36 -11.81
C VAL A 70 3.19 -15.77 -11.37
N ASP A 71 2.24 -16.70 -11.32
CA ASP A 71 2.48 -18.10 -10.93
C ASP A 71 3.34 -18.84 -11.95
N GLN A 72 3.10 -18.64 -13.25
CA GLN A 72 3.96 -19.19 -14.31
C GLN A 72 5.40 -18.64 -14.21
N PHE A 73 5.52 -17.34 -13.93
CA PHE A 73 6.82 -16.70 -13.78
C PHE A 73 7.55 -17.14 -12.52
N ALA A 74 6.88 -17.18 -11.39
CA ALA A 74 7.46 -17.49 -10.09
C ALA A 74 7.79 -19.00 -9.94
N GLY A 75 6.97 -19.88 -10.51
CA GLY A 75 7.11 -21.33 -10.35
C GLY A 75 7.22 -21.72 -8.86
N ASP A 76 8.09 -22.68 -8.56
CA ASP A 76 8.35 -23.21 -7.21
C ASP A 76 9.45 -22.45 -6.44
N ASP A 77 9.85 -21.25 -6.89
CA ASP A 77 10.90 -20.48 -6.22
C ASP A 77 10.43 -20.01 -4.82
N PRO A 78 11.08 -20.46 -3.73
CA PRO A 78 10.69 -20.12 -2.37
C PRO A 78 10.81 -18.61 -2.07
N ASN A 79 11.67 -17.88 -2.82
CA ASN A 79 11.85 -16.43 -2.67
C ASN A 79 10.73 -15.61 -3.33
N MET A 80 9.85 -16.25 -4.09
CA MET A 80 8.74 -15.61 -4.81
C MET A 80 7.40 -15.71 -4.07
N MET A 81 7.44 -15.69 -2.73
CA MET A 81 6.24 -15.64 -1.87
C MET A 81 5.23 -16.76 -2.14
N GLY A 82 5.68 -17.99 -2.38
CA GLY A 82 4.83 -19.11 -2.79
C GLY A 82 3.63 -19.38 -1.88
N LYS A 83 3.82 -19.34 -0.55
CA LYS A 83 2.74 -19.53 0.43
C LYS A 83 1.70 -18.41 0.37
N GLN A 84 2.15 -17.17 0.23
CA GLN A 84 1.27 -15.99 0.15
C GLN A 84 0.48 -16.00 -1.16
N ARG A 85 1.14 -16.33 -2.29
CA ARG A 85 0.46 -16.49 -3.59
C ARG A 85 -0.61 -17.59 -3.54
N ALA A 86 -0.28 -18.75 -2.96
CA ALA A 86 -1.25 -19.84 -2.81
C ALA A 86 -2.42 -19.47 -1.90
N ALA A 87 -2.18 -18.69 -0.83
CA ALA A 87 -3.24 -18.19 0.03
C ALA A 87 -4.14 -17.18 -0.69
N PHE A 88 -3.53 -16.25 -1.46
CA PHE A 88 -4.26 -15.28 -2.25
C PHE A 88 -5.07 -15.94 -3.37
N ARG A 89 -4.50 -16.93 -4.06
CA ARG A 89 -5.19 -17.72 -5.07
C ARG A 89 -6.46 -18.36 -4.53
N ARG A 90 -6.42 -18.99 -3.36
CA ARG A 90 -7.61 -19.57 -2.74
C ARG A 90 -8.74 -18.59 -2.48
N VAL A 91 -8.38 -17.32 -2.22
CA VAL A 91 -9.37 -16.24 -2.06
C VAL A 91 -9.95 -15.84 -3.43
N ILE A 92 -9.10 -15.68 -4.44
CA ILE A 92 -9.51 -15.21 -5.77
C ILE A 92 -10.32 -16.25 -6.54
N ASP A 93 -9.97 -17.53 -6.42
CA ASP A 93 -10.63 -18.61 -7.15
C ASP A 93 -12.00 -18.99 -6.52
N ASP A 94 -12.34 -18.43 -5.35
CA ASP A 94 -13.62 -18.64 -4.66
C ASP A 94 -14.44 -17.35 -4.61
N PRO A 95 -15.40 -17.15 -5.54
CA PRO A 95 -16.26 -15.97 -5.57
C PRO A 95 -17.16 -15.82 -4.32
N ASP A 96 -17.45 -16.91 -3.62
CA ASP A 96 -18.27 -16.90 -2.40
C ASP A 96 -17.45 -16.54 -1.16
N ASN A 97 -16.15 -16.45 -1.27
CA ASN A 97 -15.27 -16.04 -0.18
C ASN A 97 -15.49 -14.56 0.19
N ASN A 98 -15.75 -14.29 1.46
CA ASN A 98 -16.04 -12.94 1.95
C ASN A 98 -14.92 -11.94 1.63
N MET A 99 -13.64 -12.37 1.64
CA MET A 99 -12.52 -11.51 1.31
C MET A 99 -12.47 -11.20 -0.20
N ASN A 100 -12.82 -12.16 -1.06
CA ASN A 100 -12.99 -11.94 -2.49
C ASN A 100 -14.08 -10.89 -2.73
N GLN A 101 -15.26 -11.09 -2.13
CA GLN A 101 -16.39 -10.14 -2.28
C GLN A 101 -16.03 -8.74 -1.78
N LEU A 102 -15.34 -8.61 -0.64
CA LEU A 102 -14.87 -7.33 -0.14
C LEU A 102 -13.92 -6.67 -1.13
N MET A 103 -12.93 -7.40 -1.61
CA MET A 103 -11.93 -6.88 -2.55
C MET A 103 -12.59 -6.44 -3.87
N MET A 104 -13.52 -7.23 -4.41
CA MET A 104 -14.24 -6.87 -5.63
C MET A 104 -15.11 -5.63 -5.45
N ARG A 105 -15.76 -5.46 -4.28
CA ARG A 105 -16.49 -4.24 -3.95
C ARG A 105 -15.57 -3.04 -3.87
N VAL A 106 -14.43 -3.15 -3.19
CA VAL A 106 -13.45 -2.05 -3.13
C VAL A 106 -13.01 -1.64 -4.53
N LEU A 107 -12.72 -2.60 -5.40
CA LEU A 107 -12.28 -2.32 -6.77
C LEU A 107 -13.38 -1.74 -7.68
N LYS A 108 -14.67 -2.04 -7.43
CA LYS A 108 -15.78 -1.62 -8.28
C LYS A 108 -16.54 -0.40 -7.77
N ASP A 109 -16.71 -0.31 -6.46
CA ASP A 109 -17.64 0.63 -5.84
C ASP A 109 -16.92 1.86 -5.25
N THR A 110 -15.58 1.78 -5.08
CA THR A 110 -14.78 2.90 -4.59
C THR A 110 -14.24 3.75 -5.74
N ASP A 111 -14.12 5.06 -5.53
CA ASP A 111 -13.49 5.96 -6.49
C ASP A 111 -12.12 5.42 -6.93
N THR A 112 -11.93 5.34 -8.24
CA THR A 112 -10.74 4.74 -8.86
C THR A 112 -9.43 5.40 -8.44
N GLU A 113 -9.42 6.72 -8.26
CA GLU A 113 -8.19 7.44 -7.86
C GLU A 113 -7.89 7.20 -6.37
N VAL A 114 -8.90 6.95 -5.53
CA VAL A 114 -8.71 6.51 -4.13
C VAL A 114 -8.12 5.10 -4.09
N VAL A 115 -8.67 4.16 -4.85
CA VAL A 115 -8.14 2.78 -4.93
C VAL A 115 -6.71 2.79 -5.46
N LYS A 116 -6.41 3.61 -6.44
CA LYS A 116 -5.07 3.78 -6.99
C LYS A 116 -4.09 4.37 -5.97
N ALA A 117 -4.49 5.41 -5.23
CA ALA A 117 -3.68 6.00 -4.18
C ALA A 117 -3.40 4.97 -3.06
N MET A 118 -4.43 4.23 -2.62
CA MET A 118 -4.27 3.14 -1.66
C MET A 118 -3.30 2.07 -2.18
N PHE A 119 -3.41 1.67 -3.44
CA PHE A 119 -2.50 0.70 -4.04
C PHE A 119 -1.05 1.24 -4.07
N GLU A 120 -0.84 2.48 -4.52
CA GLU A 120 0.48 3.09 -4.57
C GLU A 120 1.07 3.26 -3.16
N ASN A 121 0.30 3.76 -2.20
CA ASN A 121 0.80 4.08 -0.87
C ASN A 121 0.95 2.84 0.01
N PHE A 122 -0.07 1.98 0.07
CA PHE A 122 -0.04 0.80 0.92
C PHE A 122 0.81 -0.34 0.32
N PHE A 123 0.54 -0.73 -0.94
CA PHE A 123 1.24 -1.88 -1.52
C PHE A 123 2.64 -1.52 -2.03
N LEU A 124 2.80 -0.40 -2.74
CA LEU A 124 4.10 -0.03 -3.28
C LEU A 124 4.99 0.63 -2.24
N ASN A 125 4.54 1.75 -1.65
CA ASN A 125 5.38 2.54 -0.78
C ASN A 125 5.61 1.83 0.56
N ALA A 126 4.55 1.41 1.27
CA ALA A 126 4.70 0.82 2.59
C ALA A 126 5.23 -0.62 2.57
N ASN A 127 4.72 -1.48 1.65
CA ASN A 127 5.07 -2.90 1.68
C ASN A 127 6.20 -3.31 0.75
N PHE A 128 6.48 -2.56 -0.32
CA PHE A 128 7.53 -2.95 -1.26
C PHE A 128 8.78 -2.07 -1.12
N ILE A 129 8.65 -0.75 -1.32
CA ILE A 129 9.79 0.18 -1.27
C ILE A 129 10.24 0.38 0.18
N GLY A 130 9.29 0.64 1.07
CA GLY A 130 9.55 0.88 2.48
C GLY A 130 10.22 -0.31 3.13
N TRP A 131 9.77 -1.53 2.83
CA TRP A 131 10.38 -2.73 3.39
C TRP A 131 11.86 -2.88 3.01
N GLN A 132 12.25 -2.57 1.77
CA GLN A 132 13.64 -2.58 1.35
C GLN A 132 14.49 -1.58 2.16
N THR A 133 13.98 -0.35 2.31
CA THR A 133 14.64 0.68 3.12
C THR A 133 14.74 0.26 4.59
N GLN A 134 13.68 -0.33 5.15
CA GLN A 134 13.68 -0.83 6.53
C GLN A 134 14.74 -1.91 6.73
N GLU A 135 14.93 -2.84 5.80
CA GLU A 135 15.99 -3.87 5.86
C GLU A 135 17.40 -3.25 5.87
N GLU A 136 17.62 -2.22 5.07
CA GLU A 136 18.89 -1.47 5.06
C GLU A 136 19.10 -0.73 6.38
N MET A 137 18.06 -0.06 6.90
CA MET A 137 18.13 0.68 8.16
C MET A 137 18.27 -0.24 9.37
N ARG A 138 17.63 -1.44 9.38
CA ARG A 138 17.87 -2.47 10.41
C ARG A 138 19.33 -2.86 10.51
N LYS A 139 19.99 -3.07 9.38
CA LYS A 139 21.42 -3.38 9.34
C LYS A 139 22.26 -2.19 9.80
N LYS A 140 21.95 -1.00 9.33
CA LYS A 140 22.68 0.24 9.65
C LYS A 140 22.65 0.58 11.13
N TYR A 141 21.47 0.49 11.74
CA TYR A 141 21.25 0.89 13.14
C TYR A 141 21.29 -0.29 14.13
N ASN A 142 21.41 -1.52 13.64
CA ASN A 142 21.37 -2.74 14.44
C ASN A 142 20.16 -2.80 15.39
N CYS A 143 18.98 -2.40 14.87
CA CYS A 143 17.72 -2.42 15.63
C CYS A 143 16.55 -2.75 14.71
N ASN A 144 15.41 -3.11 15.29
CA ASN A 144 14.20 -3.30 14.53
C ASN A 144 13.64 -1.94 14.05
N ILE A 145 13.23 -1.87 12.78
CA ILE A 145 12.55 -0.71 12.20
C ILE A 145 11.07 -1.05 12.09
N PRO A 146 10.15 -0.21 12.60
CA PRO A 146 8.72 -0.48 12.53
C PRO A 146 8.22 -0.44 11.09
N TRP A 147 7.22 -1.28 10.79
CA TRP A 147 6.51 -1.25 9.51
C TRP A 147 5.45 -0.14 9.45
N ALA A 148 4.83 0.15 10.59
CA ALA A 148 3.84 1.21 10.76
C ALA A 148 4.08 1.95 12.07
N ILE A 149 3.70 3.22 12.13
CA ILE A 149 3.75 4.03 13.34
C ILE A 149 2.32 4.38 13.75
N LEU A 150 1.96 4.02 14.99
CA LEU A 150 0.71 4.40 15.60
C LEU A 150 0.94 5.66 16.42
N LEU A 151 0.09 6.67 16.22
CA LEU A 151 0.18 7.99 16.84
C LEU A 151 -1.13 8.34 17.52
N ASP A 152 -1.03 8.97 18.69
CA ASP A 152 -2.13 9.61 19.39
C ASP A 152 -2.02 11.13 19.19
N PRO A 153 -2.63 11.72 18.15
CA PRO A 153 -2.53 13.17 17.89
C PRO A 153 -3.04 14.01 19.06
N THR A 154 -4.00 13.46 19.80
CA THR A 154 -4.64 14.10 20.95
C THR A 154 -5.22 13.06 21.91
N SER A 155 -5.19 13.36 23.20
CA SER A 155 -5.96 12.62 24.21
C SER A 155 -7.41 13.13 24.33
N ALA A 156 -7.75 14.26 23.69
CA ALA A 156 -9.10 14.80 23.72
C ALA A 156 -10.08 13.91 22.97
N CYS A 157 -11.25 13.69 23.56
CA CYS A 157 -12.35 12.95 22.95
C CYS A 157 -13.68 13.65 23.21
N ASN A 158 -14.58 13.62 22.25
CA ASN A 158 -15.93 14.16 22.35
C ASN A 158 -16.92 13.18 23.00
N LEU A 159 -16.51 11.94 23.28
CA LEU A 159 -17.29 10.91 23.97
C LEU A 159 -16.67 10.50 25.31
N LYS A 160 -17.49 9.84 26.15
CA LYS A 160 -17.11 9.27 27.44
C LYS A 160 -17.55 7.81 27.51
N CYS A 161 -16.92 6.96 26.70
CA CYS A 161 -17.25 5.55 26.63
C CYS A 161 -16.88 4.81 27.92
N THR A 162 -17.77 3.95 28.43
CA THR A 162 -17.48 3.10 29.60
C THR A 162 -16.34 2.14 29.30
N GLY A 163 -15.32 2.13 30.16
CA GLY A 163 -14.16 1.25 30.00
C GLY A 163 -13.16 1.69 28.91
N CYS A 164 -13.26 2.93 28.44
CA CYS A 164 -12.29 3.46 27.49
C CYS A 164 -10.95 3.74 28.19
N TRP A 165 -9.90 3.06 27.72
CA TRP A 165 -8.54 3.25 28.28
C TRP A 165 -7.99 4.68 28.09
N ALA A 166 -8.38 5.35 26.99
CA ALA A 166 -7.92 6.70 26.70
C ALA A 166 -8.59 7.77 27.59
N ALA A 167 -9.71 7.46 28.26
CA ALA A 167 -10.41 8.40 29.12
C ALA A 167 -9.59 8.82 30.35
N GLU A 168 -8.63 8.00 30.76
CA GLU A 168 -7.77 8.28 31.93
C GLU A 168 -6.75 9.41 31.69
N TYR A 169 -6.38 9.65 30.42
CA TYR A 169 -5.38 10.66 30.05
C TYR A 169 -5.94 12.11 30.04
N GLY A 170 -7.26 12.26 30.08
CA GLY A 170 -7.93 13.55 29.96
C GLY A 170 -7.71 14.22 28.60
N ASN A 171 -7.92 15.54 28.51
CA ASN A 171 -7.92 16.27 27.23
C ASN A 171 -6.67 17.15 27.02
N LYS A 172 -5.57 16.89 27.74
CA LYS A 172 -4.43 17.81 27.80
C LYS A 172 -3.22 17.40 26.98
N LEU A 173 -3.14 16.12 26.60
CA LEU A 173 -1.98 15.61 25.85
C LEU A 173 -2.24 15.78 24.37
N ASN A 174 -1.43 16.58 23.70
CA ASN A 174 -1.54 16.84 22.28
C ASN A 174 -0.15 16.92 21.66
N LEU A 175 0.02 16.26 20.52
CA LEU A 175 1.14 16.54 19.62
C LEU A 175 0.81 17.78 18.80
N THR A 176 1.77 18.65 18.56
CA THR A 176 1.62 19.74 17.61
C THR A 176 1.61 19.21 16.17
N PHE A 177 1.14 20.02 15.22
CA PHE A 177 1.22 19.70 13.80
C PHE A 177 2.67 19.40 13.38
N ASP A 178 3.62 20.25 13.79
CA ASP A 178 5.03 20.13 13.42
C ASP A 178 5.69 18.88 14.04
N GLU A 179 5.28 18.47 15.23
CA GLU A 179 5.76 17.21 15.83
C GLU A 179 5.28 16.01 15.04
N ILE A 180 4.00 15.95 14.66
CA ILE A 180 3.45 14.86 13.84
C ILE A 180 4.13 14.84 12.47
N ASP A 181 4.26 16.01 11.83
CA ASP A 181 4.96 16.17 10.56
C ASP A 181 6.40 15.66 10.63
N SER A 182 7.12 16.04 11.67
CA SER A 182 8.50 15.60 11.91
C SER A 182 8.60 14.07 12.09
N ILE A 183 7.66 13.47 12.84
CA ILE A 183 7.61 12.00 13.00
C ILE A 183 7.40 11.32 11.65
N ILE A 184 6.49 11.83 10.81
CA ILE A 184 6.23 11.28 9.49
C ILE A 184 7.47 11.41 8.60
N MET A 185 8.12 12.57 8.57
CA MET A 185 9.34 12.78 7.78
C MET A 185 10.47 11.82 8.20
N GLN A 186 10.74 11.71 9.49
CA GLN A 186 11.76 10.78 9.99
C GLN A 186 11.37 9.32 9.75
N GLY A 187 10.09 8.98 9.89
CA GLY A 187 9.57 7.66 9.54
C GLY A 187 9.82 7.29 8.07
N LYS A 188 9.61 8.22 7.14
CA LYS A 188 9.89 8.02 5.71
C LYS A 188 11.38 7.76 5.45
N GLU A 189 12.30 8.43 6.14
CA GLU A 189 13.74 8.16 6.06
C GLU A 189 14.08 6.72 6.47
N LEU A 190 13.29 6.16 7.39
CA LEU A 190 13.41 4.77 7.83
C LEU A 190 12.63 3.77 6.95
N GLY A 191 11.88 4.24 5.95
CA GLY A 191 11.06 3.41 5.09
C GLY A 191 9.64 3.14 5.62
N VAL A 192 9.16 3.95 6.58
CA VAL A 192 7.79 3.83 7.10
C VAL A 192 6.87 4.74 6.31
N TYR A 193 5.83 4.15 5.69
CA TYR A 193 4.82 4.86 4.89
C TYR A 193 3.39 4.58 5.33
N LEU A 194 3.20 3.85 6.43
CA LEU A 194 1.89 3.61 7.04
C LEU A 194 1.83 4.24 8.42
N TYR A 195 0.87 5.13 8.62
CA TYR A 195 0.61 5.83 9.87
C TYR A 195 -0.81 5.58 10.34
N ILE A 196 -0.96 5.30 11.62
CA ILE A 196 -2.25 4.96 12.23
C ILE A 196 -2.54 5.98 13.31
N TYR A 197 -3.64 6.71 13.17
CA TYR A 197 -4.10 7.67 14.15
C TYR A 197 -5.11 7.02 15.10
N THR A 198 -4.87 7.20 16.40
CA THR A 198 -5.74 6.74 17.49
C THR A 198 -5.68 7.74 18.65
N GLY A 199 -5.81 7.32 19.90
CA GLY A 199 -5.76 8.17 21.10
C GLY A 199 -7.14 8.42 21.67
N GLY A 200 -7.52 9.70 21.90
CA GLY A 200 -8.88 10.12 22.22
C GLY A 200 -9.79 9.96 21.01
N GLU A 201 -10.23 11.07 20.43
CA GLU A 201 -10.87 11.08 19.10
C GLU A 201 -9.97 11.87 18.12
N PRO A 202 -9.29 11.20 17.18
CA PRO A 202 -8.38 11.89 16.27
C PRO A 202 -9.06 13.00 15.46
N LEU A 203 -10.34 12.83 15.09
CA LEU A 203 -11.07 13.81 14.27
C LEU A 203 -11.44 15.10 15.04
N VAL A 204 -11.18 15.20 16.34
CA VAL A 204 -11.15 16.51 17.03
C VAL A 204 -10.13 17.44 16.36
N ARG A 205 -9.10 16.86 15.75
CA ARG A 205 -8.05 17.56 14.99
C ARG A 205 -8.13 17.32 13.47
N LYS A 206 -9.33 17.07 12.95
CA LYS A 206 -9.50 16.70 11.51
C LYS A 206 -8.81 17.65 10.53
N LYS A 207 -8.74 18.95 10.82
CA LYS A 207 -8.06 19.94 9.96
C LYS A 207 -6.56 19.67 9.84
N ASP A 208 -5.90 19.36 10.95
CA ASP A 208 -4.47 19.02 10.96
C ASP A 208 -4.23 17.69 10.25
N LEU A 209 -5.07 16.68 10.49
CA LEU A 209 -4.94 15.37 9.86
C LEU A 209 -5.09 15.45 8.34
N ILE A 210 -6.07 16.20 7.85
CA ILE A 210 -6.25 16.43 6.41
C ILE A 210 -5.02 17.15 5.82
N ALA A 211 -4.50 18.17 6.51
CA ALA A 211 -3.32 18.88 6.04
C ALA A 211 -2.07 17.97 6.00
N LEU A 212 -1.92 17.06 6.98
CA LEU A 212 -0.86 16.05 6.99
C LEU A 212 -1.02 15.04 5.85
N CYS A 213 -2.24 14.54 5.61
CA CYS A 213 -2.53 13.67 4.47
C CYS A 213 -2.16 14.34 3.15
N ARG A 214 -2.56 15.59 2.96
CA ARG A 214 -2.23 16.37 1.75
C ARG A 214 -0.73 16.59 1.59
N LYS A 215 -0.01 16.87 2.67
CA LYS A 215 1.43 17.08 2.68
C LYS A 215 2.19 15.78 2.38
N HIS A 216 1.75 14.68 2.95
CA HIS A 216 2.38 13.36 2.83
C HIS A 216 1.55 12.43 1.94
N HIS A 217 1.22 12.89 0.74
CA HIS A 217 0.39 12.16 -0.24
C HIS A 217 0.99 10.81 -0.69
N ASP A 218 2.25 10.55 -0.40
CA ASP A 218 2.97 9.31 -0.64
C ASP A 218 2.89 8.30 0.53
N CYS A 219 2.21 8.67 1.64
CA CYS A 219 1.95 7.81 2.79
C CYS A 219 0.51 7.31 2.79
N GLN A 220 0.26 6.18 3.44
CA GLN A 220 -1.08 5.69 3.76
C GLN A 220 -1.42 6.03 5.20
N PHE A 221 -2.61 6.57 5.41
CA PHE A 221 -3.14 6.89 6.73
C PHE A 221 -4.34 6.00 7.05
N LEU A 222 -4.42 5.54 8.29
CA LEU A 222 -5.55 4.83 8.87
C LEU A 222 -5.95 5.55 10.14
N THR A 223 -7.24 5.74 10.37
CA THR A 223 -7.73 6.44 11.57
C THR A 223 -8.75 5.58 12.30
N PHE A 224 -8.46 5.28 13.58
CA PHE A 224 -9.46 4.73 14.48
C PHE A 224 -10.30 5.87 15.04
N THR A 225 -11.54 5.98 14.62
CA THR A 225 -12.46 7.05 14.99
C THR A 225 -13.79 6.50 15.48
N ASN A 226 -14.45 7.23 16.39
CA ASN A 226 -15.82 6.94 16.76
C ASN A 226 -16.85 7.37 15.68
N GLY A 227 -16.40 8.02 14.63
CA GLY A 227 -17.18 8.41 13.46
C GLY A 227 -18.13 9.61 13.64
N THR A 228 -18.32 10.11 14.86
CA THR A 228 -19.32 11.16 15.14
C THR A 228 -18.96 12.53 14.58
N LEU A 229 -17.71 12.73 14.20
CA LEU A 229 -17.19 13.99 13.64
C LEU A 229 -16.97 13.92 12.12
N ILE A 230 -17.39 12.83 11.49
CA ILE A 230 -17.43 12.70 10.04
C ILE A 230 -18.65 13.47 9.53
N ASP A 231 -18.40 14.52 8.77
CA ASP A 231 -19.39 15.32 8.05
C ASP A 231 -19.08 15.31 6.55
N GLU A 232 -19.96 15.88 5.73
CA GLU A 232 -19.80 15.93 4.28
C GLU A 232 -18.51 16.66 3.87
N GLU A 233 -18.19 17.78 4.54
CA GLU A 233 -16.97 18.54 4.29
C GLU A 233 -15.72 17.68 4.53
N PHE A 234 -15.69 16.90 5.61
CA PHE A 234 -14.59 15.99 5.89
C PHE A 234 -14.49 14.88 4.83
N ALA A 235 -15.63 14.30 4.44
CA ALA A 235 -15.67 13.26 3.42
C ALA A 235 -15.15 13.77 2.06
N ASP A 236 -15.55 14.96 1.64
CA ASP A 236 -15.09 15.61 0.42
C ASP A 236 -13.58 15.88 0.46
N GLN A 237 -13.07 16.36 1.61
CA GLN A 237 -11.64 16.61 1.77
C GLN A 237 -10.82 15.32 1.77
N MET A 238 -11.34 14.23 2.34
CA MET A 238 -10.69 12.91 2.29
C MET A 238 -10.71 12.33 0.87
N LEU A 239 -11.80 12.55 0.13
CA LEU A 239 -11.87 12.18 -1.28
C LEU A 239 -10.86 12.97 -2.14
N ASP A 240 -10.55 14.22 -1.78
CA ASP A 240 -9.54 15.04 -2.45
C ASP A 240 -8.12 14.54 -2.16
N VAL A 241 -7.79 14.20 -0.91
CA VAL A 241 -6.42 13.76 -0.52
C VAL A 241 -6.14 12.29 -0.84
N LYS A 242 -7.14 11.41 -0.84
CA LYS A 242 -7.12 10.02 -1.34
C LYS A 242 -6.26 9.00 -0.58
N ASN A 243 -5.56 9.39 0.47
CA ASN A 243 -4.58 8.54 1.15
C ASN A 243 -4.89 8.16 2.62
#